data_b72309990b82f59a1011bf53c10ae9bd
#
_entry.id   b72309990b82f59a1011bf53c10ae9bd
#
_cell.length_a   1.000
_cell.length_b   1.000
_cell.length_c   1.000
_cell.angle_alpha   90.00
_cell.angle_beta   90.00
_cell.angle_gamma   90.00
#
_symmetry.space_group_name_H-M   'P 1'
#
loop_
_entity.id
_entity.type
_entity.pdbx_description
1 polymer ?
#
loop_
_entity_poly.entity_id
_entity_poly.type
_entity_poly.pdbx_seq_one_letter_code
_entity_poly.pdbx_strand_id
1 'polypeptide(L)'
;FRSRLYRAVSRGWGRKDDLPYETRQNMNGAHMPLYEHVFISRQDLSNTQAEGLIEHFSTVLADNGGTVVESEYWGVKTMAYKINKNRKGHYAFFKTDAPAEAIQEMERLMRLQDDVMRILTIKVDEHDAGPSVQMQKREERGERRERRA
;
A
#
# COMPACT_ATOMS: atom_id res chain seq x y z
N PHE A 1 22.71 -14.26 -18.21
CA PHE A 1 21.84 -13.20 -17.69
C PHE A 1 21.87 -13.11 -16.16
N ARG A 2 21.79 -14.24 -15.46
CA ARG A 2 21.88 -14.31 -13.99
C ARG A 2 23.24 -13.81 -13.45
N SER A 3 24.33 -14.03 -14.15
CA SER A 3 25.66 -13.67 -13.69
C SER A 3 26.00 -12.17 -13.71
N ARG A 4 25.34 -11.39 -14.56
CA ARG A 4 25.56 -9.93 -14.65
C ARG A 4 24.83 -9.18 -13.52
N LEU A 5 23.63 -9.61 -13.16
CA LEU A 5 22.84 -9.01 -12.09
C LEU A 5 23.45 -9.29 -10.71
N TYR A 6 23.93 -10.50 -10.49
CA TYR A 6 24.61 -10.89 -9.26
C TYR A 6 25.92 -10.09 -9.04
N ARG A 7 26.65 -9.77 -10.12
CA ARG A 7 27.85 -8.93 -10.01
C ARG A 7 27.57 -7.47 -9.70
N ALA A 8 26.42 -6.95 -10.08
CA ALA A 8 26.04 -5.57 -9.77
C ALA A 8 25.78 -5.38 -8.28
N VAL A 9 25.12 -6.33 -7.65
CA VAL A 9 24.84 -6.30 -6.18
C VAL A 9 26.14 -6.49 -5.36
N SER A 10 27.05 -7.35 -5.82
CA SER A 10 28.32 -7.60 -5.12
C SER A 10 29.32 -6.44 -5.18
N ARG A 11 29.09 -5.45 -6.06
CA ARG A 11 29.94 -4.26 -6.20
C ARG A 11 29.49 -3.05 -5.40
N GLY A 12 28.56 -3.19 -4.47
CA GLY A 12 28.11 -2.09 -3.60
C GLY A 12 27.23 -1.04 -4.31
N TRP A 13 26.60 -1.40 -5.41
CA TRP A 13 25.63 -0.55 -6.08
C TRP A 13 24.28 -0.64 -5.39
N GLY A 14 24.03 0.31 -4.51
CA GLY A 14 22.72 0.53 -3.90
C GLY A 14 22.16 -0.66 -3.11
N ARG A 15 21.19 -0.38 -2.30
CA ARG A 15 20.37 -1.44 -1.70
C ARG A 15 19.53 -2.10 -2.80
N LYS A 16 19.20 -3.37 -2.60
CA LYS A 16 18.27 -4.11 -3.46
C LYS A 16 16.97 -3.32 -3.71
N ASP A 17 16.62 -2.47 -2.76
CA ASP A 17 15.42 -1.63 -2.77
C ASP A 17 15.49 -0.43 -3.72
N ASP A 18 16.71 -0.03 -4.13
CA ASP A 18 16.92 1.07 -5.08
C ASP A 18 16.79 0.63 -6.55
N LEU A 19 16.62 -0.68 -6.78
CA LEU A 19 16.47 -1.22 -8.13
C LEU A 19 15.02 -1.10 -8.63
N PRO A 20 14.83 -0.90 -9.94
CA PRO A 20 13.50 -0.95 -10.53
C PRO A 20 12.78 -2.26 -10.20
N TYR A 21 11.48 -2.19 -10.00
CA TYR A 21 10.61 -3.30 -9.67
C TYR A 21 10.87 -4.56 -10.51
N GLU A 22 10.96 -4.41 -11.81
CA GLU A 22 11.23 -5.50 -12.76
C GLU A 22 12.57 -6.20 -12.52
N THR A 23 13.58 -5.42 -12.14
CA THR A 23 14.92 -5.94 -11.87
C THR A 23 14.96 -6.76 -10.58
N ARG A 24 14.16 -6.37 -9.57
CA ARG A 24 14.06 -7.11 -8.30
C ARG A 24 13.42 -8.47 -8.47
N GLN A 25 12.40 -8.57 -9.31
CA GLN A 25 11.74 -9.85 -9.62
C GLN A 25 12.72 -10.86 -10.20
N ASN A 26 13.60 -10.40 -11.07
CA ASN A 26 14.56 -11.25 -11.78
C ASN A 26 15.74 -11.72 -10.90
N MET A 27 16.03 -11.00 -9.81
CA MET A 27 17.20 -11.30 -8.97
C MET A 27 17.05 -12.56 -8.10
N ASN A 28 15.86 -12.94 -7.72
CA ASN A 28 15.62 -14.07 -6.82
C ASN A 28 15.17 -15.35 -7.54
N GLY A 29 15.00 -15.33 -8.85
CA GLY A 29 14.52 -16.49 -9.62
C GLY A 29 13.09 -16.93 -9.28
N ALA A 30 12.43 -16.23 -8.35
CA ALA A 30 11.03 -16.38 -8.00
C ALA A 30 10.40 -14.99 -8.01
N HIS A 31 9.19 -14.88 -8.55
CA HIS A 31 8.42 -13.64 -8.43
C HIS A 31 8.16 -13.34 -6.96
N MET A 32 8.50 -12.11 -6.51
CA MET A 32 7.99 -11.64 -5.25
C MET A 32 6.48 -11.57 -5.32
N PRO A 33 5.75 -12.08 -4.30
CA PRO A 33 4.30 -11.99 -4.29
C PRO A 33 3.83 -10.54 -4.32
N LEU A 34 2.75 -10.31 -5.06
CA LEU A 34 2.09 -9.02 -5.15
C LEU A 34 0.84 -9.04 -4.28
N TYR A 35 0.63 -7.97 -3.53
CA TYR A 35 -0.52 -7.83 -2.64
C TYR A 35 -1.19 -6.49 -2.82
N GLU A 36 -2.48 -6.47 -2.58
CA GLU A 36 -3.26 -5.26 -2.39
C GLU A 36 -3.79 -5.22 -0.97
N HIS A 37 -3.70 -4.05 -0.34
CA HIS A 37 -4.12 -3.84 1.04
C HIS A 37 -5.11 -2.70 1.11
N VAL A 38 -6.16 -2.90 1.87
CA VAL A 38 -7.05 -1.82 2.32
C VAL A 38 -7.02 -1.79 3.83
N PHE A 39 -6.75 -0.66 4.42
CA PHE A 39 -6.94 -0.48 5.85
C PHE A 39 -7.83 0.72 6.15
N ILE A 40 -8.53 0.63 7.26
CA ILE A 40 -9.46 1.64 7.72
C ILE A 40 -8.94 2.18 9.05
N SER A 41 -8.72 3.48 9.13
CA SER A 41 -8.34 4.16 10.35
C SER A 41 -9.51 4.95 10.96
N ARG A 42 -9.35 5.33 12.23
CA ARG A 42 -10.40 5.95 13.04
C ARG A 42 -10.92 7.24 12.42
N GLN A 43 -12.21 7.46 12.56
CA GLN A 43 -12.92 8.64 12.05
C GLN A 43 -12.41 9.97 12.65
N ASP A 44 -11.99 9.96 13.90
CA ASP A 44 -11.53 11.15 14.63
C ASP A 44 -10.14 11.65 14.27
N LEU A 45 -9.41 10.88 13.44
CA LEU A 45 -8.13 11.34 12.91
C LEU A 45 -8.35 12.46 11.87
N SER A 46 -7.41 13.40 11.81
CA SER A 46 -7.34 14.36 10.70
C SER A 46 -6.86 13.68 9.41
N ASN A 47 -7.10 14.30 8.27
CA ASN A 47 -6.58 13.80 6.99
C ASN A 47 -5.05 13.66 7.02
N THR A 48 -4.37 14.63 7.61
CA THR A 48 -2.90 14.61 7.77
C THR A 48 -2.43 13.42 8.60
N GLN A 49 -3.12 13.11 9.69
CA GLN A 49 -2.81 11.95 10.53
C GLN A 49 -3.07 10.62 9.80
N ALA A 50 -4.14 10.53 9.04
CA ALA A 50 -4.44 9.35 8.23
C ALA A 50 -3.40 9.12 7.13
N GLU A 51 -2.98 10.17 6.44
CA GLU A 51 -1.89 10.12 5.46
C GLU A 51 -0.55 9.77 6.11
N GLY A 52 -0.31 10.25 7.32
CA GLY A 52 0.87 9.89 8.13
C GLY A 52 0.94 8.39 8.44
N LEU A 53 -0.19 7.73 8.66
CA LEU A 53 -0.26 6.27 8.81
C LEU A 53 0.14 5.55 7.52
N ILE A 54 -0.24 6.06 6.37
CA ILE A 54 0.15 5.53 5.06
C ILE A 54 1.67 5.55 4.91
N GLU A 55 2.31 6.68 5.20
CA GLU A 55 3.76 6.81 5.16
C GLU A 55 4.46 5.91 6.17
N HIS A 56 3.92 5.83 7.39
CA HIS A 56 4.47 4.98 8.44
C HIS A 56 4.52 3.51 8.02
N PHE A 57 3.41 2.97 7.53
CA PHE A 57 3.36 1.58 7.11
C PHE A 57 4.13 1.32 5.82
N SER A 58 4.23 2.29 4.93
CA SER A 58 5.13 2.21 3.77
C SER A 58 6.60 2.06 4.20
N THR A 59 7.01 2.82 5.20
CA THR A 59 8.36 2.72 5.79
C THR A 59 8.58 1.38 6.48
N VAL A 60 7.61 0.89 7.24
CA VAL A 60 7.67 -0.44 7.88
C VAL A 60 7.88 -1.53 6.85
N LEU A 61 7.13 -1.49 5.75
CA LEU A 61 7.27 -2.47 4.68
C LEU A 61 8.65 -2.40 4.01
N ALA A 62 9.15 -1.20 3.73
CA ALA A 62 10.47 -0.97 3.16
C ALA A 62 11.58 -1.50 4.08
N ASP A 63 11.49 -1.29 5.39
CA ASP A 63 12.46 -1.77 6.38
C ASP A 63 12.50 -3.31 6.46
N ASN A 64 11.42 -3.99 6.11
CA ASN A 64 11.32 -5.45 6.08
C ASN A 64 11.58 -6.07 4.68
N GLY A 65 12.12 -5.29 3.75
CA GLY A 65 12.51 -5.78 2.42
C GLY A 65 11.40 -5.79 1.39
N GLY A 66 10.27 -5.15 1.67
CA GLY A 66 9.17 -4.95 0.74
C GLY A 66 9.21 -3.58 0.07
N THR A 67 8.27 -3.37 -0.84
CA THR A 67 8.10 -2.09 -1.53
C THR A 67 6.62 -1.78 -1.69
N VAL A 68 6.23 -0.56 -1.37
CA VAL A 68 4.93 -0.03 -1.76
C VAL A 68 5.04 0.52 -3.18
N VAL A 69 4.40 -0.16 -4.12
CA VAL A 69 4.41 0.22 -5.54
C VAL A 69 3.57 1.48 -5.75
N GLU A 70 2.41 1.50 -5.12
CA GLU A 70 1.48 2.62 -5.19
C GLU A 70 0.66 2.69 -3.89
N SER A 71 0.35 3.89 -3.45
CA SER A 71 -0.54 4.13 -2.31
C SER A 71 -1.60 5.15 -2.67
N GLU A 72 -2.80 4.96 -2.15
CA GLU A 72 -3.93 5.85 -2.36
C GLU A 72 -4.62 6.15 -1.03
N TYR A 73 -5.01 7.40 -0.84
CA TYR A 73 -5.90 7.82 0.23
C TYR A 73 -7.30 8.08 -0.33
N TRP A 74 -8.27 7.26 0.07
CA TRP A 74 -9.63 7.35 -0.47
C TRP A 74 -10.54 8.32 0.28
N GLY A 75 -10.07 8.87 1.38
CA GLY A 75 -10.83 9.79 2.21
C GLY A 75 -11.70 9.09 3.26
N VAL A 76 -12.54 9.85 3.91
CA VAL A 76 -13.50 9.37 4.90
C VAL A 76 -14.72 8.80 4.19
N LYS A 77 -15.07 7.56 4.52
CA LYS A 77 -16.23 6.86 3.94
C LYS A 77 -17.07 6.24 5.05
N THR A 78 -18.37 6.14 4.81
CA THR A 78 -19.31 5.44 5.69
C THR A 78 -19.13 3.93 5.52
N MET A 79 -18.98 3.24 6.63
CA MET A 79 -18.91 1.77 6.67
C MET A 79 -20.33 1.18 6.67
N ALA A 80 -20.45 -0.05 6.14
CA ALA A 80 -21.72 -0.77 6.09
C ALA A 80 -22.31 -1.03 7.50
N TYR A 81 -21.43 -1.19 8.49
CA TYR A 81 -21.79 -1.37 9.91
C TYR A 81 -20.74 -0.70 10.80
N LYS A 82 -21.11 -0.41 12.05
CA LYS A 82 -20.19 0.22 13.00
C LYS A 82 -19.04 -0.72 13.37
N ILE A 83 -17.83 -0.20 13.34
CA ILE A 83 -16.64 -0.87 13.85
C ILE A 83 -16.09 -0.02 15.00
N ASN A 84 -15.88 -0.64 16.17
CA ASN A 84 -15.42 0.07 17.38
C ASN A 84 -16.21 1.36 17.65
N LYS A 85 -17.53 1.30 17.49
CA LYS A 85 -18.47 2.43 17.64
C LYS A 85 -18.32 3.54 16.58
N ASN A 86 -17.42 3.41 15.64
CA ASN A 86 -17.26 4.35 14.53
C ASN A 86 -18.13 3.94 13.35
N ARG A 87 -18.86 4.90 12.78
CA ARG A 87 -19.70 4.70 11.61
C ARG A 87 -18.96 4.97 10.30
N LYS A 88 -17.95 5.82 10.37
CA LYS A 88 -17.08 6.23 9.25
C LYS A 88 -15.63 5.90 9.59
N GLY A 89 -14.80 5.90 8.57
CA GLY A 89 -13.36 5.73 8.73
C GLY A 89 -12.60 6.28 7.53
N HIS A 90 -11.31 6.50 7.73
CA HIS A 90 -10.38 6.86 6.66
C HIS A 90 -9.94 5.59 5.95
N TYR A 91 -10.17 5.52 4.64
CA TYR A 91 -9.76 4.39 3.80
C TYR A 91 -8.45 4.69 3.12
N ALA A 92 -7.52 3.76 3.22
CA ALA A 92 -6.24 3.80 2.53
C ALA A 92 -6.00 2.50 1.77
N PHE A 93 -5.33 2.60 0.65
CA PHE A 93 -5.08 1.49 -0.25
C PHE A 93 -3.60 1.43 -0.61
N PHE A 94 -3.03 0.23 -0.61
CA PHE A 94 -1.67 -0.04 -1.05
C PHE A 94 -1.63 -1.12 -2.13
N LYS A 95 -0.76 -0.92 -3.09
CA LYS A 95 -0.24 -2.00 -3.95
C LYS A 95 1.19 -2.28 -3.53
N THR A 96 1.48 -3.51 -3.16
CA THR A 96 2.78 -3.88 -2.60
C THR A 96 3.44 -5.03 -3.35
N ASP A 97 4.75 -5.01 -3.32
CA ASP A 97 5.64 -6.07 -3.79
C ASP A 97 6.56 -6.42 -2.62
N ALA A 98 6.29 -7.54 -1.97
CA ALA A 98 6.99 -7.89 -0.75
C ALA A 98 6.94 -9.40 -0.47
N PRO A 99 7.96 -9.95 0.24
CA PRO A 99 7.87 -11.30 0.77
C PRO A 99 6.76 -11.39 1.82
N ALA A 100 6.21 -12.59 2.00
CA ALA A 100 5.12 -12.84 2.94
C ALA A 100 5.45 -12.42 4.38
N GLU A 101 6.71 -12.57 4.79
CA GLU A 101 7.19 -12.17 6.12
C GLU A 101 7.08 -10.65 6.34
N ALA A 102 7.40 -9.85 5.33
CA ALA A 102 7.28 -8.39 5.39
C ALA A 102 5.81 -7.96 5.53
N ILE A 103 4.91 -8.60 4.79
CA ILE A 103 3.47 -8.37 4.88
C ILE A 103 2.93 -8.75 6.27
N GLN A 104 3.33 -9.90 6.80
CA GLN A 104 2.92 -10.34 8.14
C GLN A 104 3.37 -9.36 9.22
N GLU A 105 4.59 -8.85 9.15
CA GLU A 105 5.10 -7.86 10.10
C GLU A 105 4.35 -6.54 10.00
N MET A 106 4.07 -6.06 8.79
CA MET A 106 3.27 -4.86 8.58
C MET A 106 1.86 -5.02 9.16
N GLU A 107 1.20 -6.14 8.89
CA GLU A 107 -0.14 -6.43 9.44
C GLU A 107 -0.13 -6.55 10.97
N ARG A 108 0.92 -7.15 11.54
CA ARG A 108 1.09 -7.25 12.99
C ARG A 108 1.13 -5.86 13.62
N LEU A 109 1.91 -4.96 13.07
CA LEU A 109 2.03 -3.58 13.55
C LEU A 109 0.74 -2.80 13.34
N MET A 110 0.03 -3.02 12.23
CA MET A 110 -1.28 -2.43 11.99
C MET A 110 -2.30 -2.86 13.05
N ARG A 111 -2.30 -4.13 13.47
CA ARG A 111 -3.20 -4.62 14.52
C ARG A 111 -2.87 -4.06 15.89
N LEU A 112 -1.60 -3.76 16.15
CA LEU A 112 -1.16 -3.13 17.40
C LEU A 112 -1.42 -1.63 17.44
N GLN A 113 -1.62 -1.01 16.29
CA GLN A 113 -1.91 0.42 16.17
C GLN A 113 -3.39 0.68 16.48
N ASP A 114 -3.67 1.41 17.55
CA ASP A 114 -5.04 1.71 17.99
C ASP A 114 -5.83 2.52 16.96
N ASP A 115 -5.15 3.29 16.13
CA ASP A 115 -5.76 4.12 15.10
C ASP A 115 -6.25 3.31 13.89
N VAL A 116 -5.79 2.08 13.70
CA VAL A 116 -6.22 1.19 12.63
C VAL A 116 -7.33 0.26 13.14
N MET A 117 -8.49 0.33 12.50
CA MET A 117 -9.66 -0.47 12.89
C MET A 117 -9.78 -1.78 12.13
N ARG A 118 -9.44 -1.78 10.85
CA ARG A 118 -9.55 -2.96 9.97
C ARG A 118 -8.46 -3.00 8.92
N ILE A 119 -8.12 -4.22 8.54
CA ILE A 119 -7.14 -4.51 7.49
C ILE A 119 -7.70 -5.60 6.60
N LEU A 120 -7.56 -5.44 5.30
CA LEU A 120 -7.82 -6.45 4.29
C LEU A 120 -6.58 -6.58 3.40
N THR A 121 -6.05 -7.80 3.29
CA THR A 121 -4.93 -8.11 2.40
C THR A 121 -5.35 -9.17 1.39
N ILE A 122 -5.09 -8.90 0.13
CA ILE A 122 -5.38 -9.81 -0.97
C ILE A 122 -4.11 -10.03 -1.79
N LYS A 123 -3.77 -11.30 -2.05
CA LYS A 123 -2.71 -11.65 -2.97
C LYS A 123 -3.22 -11.53 -4.41
N VAL A 124 -2.47 -10.87 -5.26
CA VAL A 124 -2.80 -10.68 -6.68
C VAL A 124 -1.67 -11.17 -7.56
N ASP A 125 -1.99 -11.53 -8.80
CA ASP A 125 -1.00 -11.98 -9.78
C ASP A 125 -0.31 -10.79 -10.46
N GLU A 126 -1.08 -9.73 -10.73
CA GLU A 126 -0.61 -8.51 -11.36
C GLU A 126 -1.24 -7.29 -10.70
N HIS A 127 -0.52 -6.16 -10.72
CA HIS A 127 -1.09 -4.87 -10.37
C HIS A 127 -1.65 -4.20 -11.61
N ASP A 128 -2.89 -3.73 -11.51
CA ASP A 128 -3.50 -2.92 -12.55
C ASP A 128 -2.77 -1.58 -12.68
N ALA A 129 -2.51 -1.16 -13.91
CA ALA A 129 -1.93 0.14 -14.16
C ALA A 129 -2.95 1.26 -13.90
N GLY A 130 -2.47 2.36 -13.33
CA GLY A 130 -3.27 3.54 -13.09
C GLY A 130 -4.07 3.51 -11.76
N PRO A 131 -4.87 4.55 -11.52
CA PRO A 131 -5.61 4.70 -10.28
C PRO A 131 -6.71 3.65 -10.13
N SER A 132 -7.02 3.30 -8.88
CA SER A 132 -8.11 2.36 -8.58
C SER A 132 -9.48 2.91 -9.01
N VAL A 133 -10.45 2.02 -9.11
CA VAL A 133 -11.85 2.38 -9.41
C VAL A 133 -12.40 3.43 -8.43
N GLN A 134 -11.97 3.38 -7.17
CA GLN A 134 -12.39 4.35 -6.15
C GLN A 134 -11.85 5.76 -6.43
N MET A 135 -10.63 5.88 -6.90
CA MET A 135 -10.03 7.17 -7.27
C MET A 135 -10.64 7.70 -8.55
N GLN A 136 -10.86 6.86 -9.56
CA GLN A 136 -11.56 7.24 -10.80
C GLN A 136 -12.95 7.83 -10.53
N LYS A 137 -13.74 7.18 -9.69
CA LYS A 137 -15.08 7.69 -9.29
C LYS A 137 -15.00 9.03 -8.56
N ARG A 138 -13.93 9.27 -7.82
CA ARG A 138 -13.72 10.54 -7.12
C ARG A 138 -13.44 11.67 -8.11
N GLU A 139 -12.60 11.42 -9.09
CA GLU A 139 -12.27 12.37 -10.16
C GLU A 139 -13.53 12.72 -10.99
N GLU A 140 -14.26 11.73 -11.43
CA GLU A 140 -15.51 11.93 -12.17
C GLU A 140 -16.54 12.76 -11.39
N ARG A 141 -16.65 12.56 -10.07
CA ARG A 141 -17.53 13.38 -9.22
C ARG A 141 -17.03 14.82 -9.09
N GLY A 142 -15.73 15.03 -9.03
CA GLY A 142 -15.10 16.34 -9.02
C GLY A 142 -15.44 17.12 -10.28
N GLU A 143 -15.15 16.54 -11.44
CA GLU A 143 -15.44 17.13 -12.75
C GLU A 143 -16.93 17.43 -12.95
N ARG A 144 -17.80 16.53 -12.47
CA ARG A 144 -19.24 16.73 -12.57
C ARG A 144 -19.75 17.88 -11.71
N ARG A 145 -19.10 18.15 -10.56
CA ARG A 145 -19.40 19.31 -9.72
C ARG A 145 -18.95 20.61 -10.38
N GLU A 146 -17.76 20.63 -10.94
CA GLU A 146 -17.21 21.79 -11.65
C GLU A 146 -18.06 22.17 -12.87
N ARG A 147 -18.52 21.19 -13.66
CA ARG A 147 -19.41 21.43 -14.81
C ARG A 147 -20.79 21.96 -14.42
N ARG A 148 -21.23 21.80 -13.18
CA ARG A 148 -22.51 22.28 -12.66
C ARG A 148 -22.43 23.62 -11.95
N ALA A 149 -21.23 24.03 -11.61
CA ALA A 149 -20.98 25.33 -11.00
C ALA A 149 -20.81 26.42 -12.06
#